data_c64f90cf14edc3d70f2893a25a9d9d28
#
_entry.id   c64f90cf14edc3d70f2893a25a9d9d28
#
_cell.length_a   1.000
_cell.length_b   1.000
_cell.length_c   1.000
_cell.angle_alpha   90.00
_cell.angle_beta   90.00
_cell.angle_gamma   90.00
#
_symmetry.space_group_name_H-M   'P 1'
#
loop_
_entity.id
_entity.type
_entity.pdbx_description
1 polymer ?
#
loop_
_entity_poly.entity_id
_entity_poly.type
_entity_poly.pdbx_seq_one_letter_code
_entity_poly.pdbx_strand_id
1 'polypeptide(L)'
;SNREVMGMMKKFACLCVLLILTFCSACGNTEVPFTTEDTQESSRAGDEVPGNEKIDAVLQNQLTYSNLDSELSMNEVRDILLKSGIPTNHVDTVLNWVTDYNNSMRECPSFSLIGDFITIDEMAVDYGEYYAMSTQWYKRNNRNYHDVVCRIVAYELNQDNISVGNIIKEENFDCWDENTAWLYTDGDILFGREAVEGEHKAYVPFPLIDWSKDMQAEYFTLFNPIYITEQCSEQEMFQAIQEKWNEQEISFKESTFSLITFWTQSGDRICASHAATLIEIDNGYLLFEKTNPESPYVATKFSSTDEVKQYLYNMMNLDYSRYNDQIGTYIILQNDKLL
;
A
#
# COMPACT_ATOMS: atom_id res chain seq x y z
N SER A 1 -19.34 24.48 20.36
CA SER A 1 -18.12 25.29 20.58
C SER A 1 -16.92 24.59 19.96
N ASN A 2 -15.95 25.34 19.43
CA ASN A 2 -14.78 24.81 18.72
C ASN A 2 -13.93 23.79 19.54
N ARG A 3 -14.12 23.69 20.84
CA ARG A 3 -13.42 22.71 21.71
C ARG A 3 -14.05 21.32 21.70
N GLU A 4 -15.34 21.21 21.49
CA GLU A 4 -16.04 19.92 21.42
C GLU A 4 -15.82 19.24 20.06
N VAL A 5 -15.77 20.03 18.99
CA VAL A 5 -15.46 19.53 17.64
C VAL A 5 -14.02 19.00 17.57
N MET A 6 -13.06 19.68 18.21
CA MET A 6 -11.66 19.26 18.27
C MET A 6 -11.44 18.00 19.14
N GLY A 7 -12.29 17.79 20.15
CA GLY A 7 -12.27 16.58 21.00
C GLY A 7 -12.83 15.34 20.30
N MET A 8 -13.85 15.50 19.47
CA MET A 8 -14.43 14.42 18.65
C MET A 8 -13.52 14.02 17.49
N MET A 9 -12.85 14.98 16.87
CA MET A 9 -11.97 14.72 15.70
C MET A 9 -10.65 14.03 16.06
N LYS A 10 -10.13 14.26 17.28
CA LYS A 10 -8.97 13.49 17.80
C LYS A 10 -9.28 12.01 18.03
N LYS A 11 -10.54 11.65 18.21
CA LYS A 11 -10.98 10.25 18.33
C LYS A 11 -11.12 9.56 16.96
N PHE A 12 -11.38 10.29 15.89
CA PHE A 12 -11.58 9.73 14.55
C PHE A 12 -10.27 9.44 13.79
N ALA A 13 -9.24 10.25 14.01
CA ALA A 13 -7.89 9.94 13.49
C ALA A 13 -7.25 8.74 14.21
N CYS A 14 -7.73 8.42 15.43
CA CYS A 14 -7.27 7.31 16.25
C CYS A 14 -7.91 5.95 15.90
N LEU A 15 -9.00 5.90 15.16
CA LEU A 15 -9.76 4.66 14.99
C LEU A 15 -9.18 3.71 13.94
N CYS A 16 -8.35 4.17 13.03
CA CYS A 16 -7.59 3.27 12.14
C CYS A 16 -6.30 2.72 12.79
N VAL A 17 -5.88 3.23 13.96
CA VAL A 17 -4.60 2.90 14.61
C VAL A 17 -4.73 2.50 16.08
N LEU A 18 -5.91 2.61 16.71
CA LEU A 18 -6.09 2.46 18.17
C LEU A 18 -6.22 1.02 18.66
N LEU A 19 -5.84 0.01 17.87
CA LEU A 19 -5.76 -1.39 18.30
C LEU A 19 -4.36 -1.88 18.70
N ILE A 20 -3.34 -1.00 18.75
CA ILE A 20 -1.96 -1.41 19.12
C ILE A 20 -1.53 -0.97 20.55
N LEU A 21 -2.34 -0.32 21.35
CA LEU A 21 -1.91 0.25 22.64
C LEU A 21 -2.50 -0.40 23.89
N THR A 22 -2.57 -1.72 23.98
CA THR A 22 -2.68 -2.38 25.27
C THR A 22 -1.93 -3.70 25.26
N PHE A 23 -0.64 -3.66 25.55
CA PHE A 23 0.13 -4.70 26.23
C PHE A 23 1.64 -4.42 26.09
N CYS A 24 2.18 -3.52 26.91
CA CYS A 24 3.57 -3.57 27.35
C CYS A 24 3.73 -2.73 28.63
N SER A 25 3.47 -3.36 29.76
CA SER A 25 3.97 -2.89 31.05
C SER A 25 4.22 -4.12 31.91
N ALA A 26 5.42 -4.66 31.83
CA ALA A 26 6.14 -5.30 32.91
C ALA A 26 7.38 -6.01 32.31
N CYS A 27 8.55 -5.43 32.53
CA CYS A 27 9.67 -6.18 33.10
C CYS A 27 10.91 -5.30 33.23
N GLY A 28 11.46 -5.38 34.40
CA GLY A 28 12.42 -4.56 35.04
C GLY A 28 13.83 -4.55 34.47
N ASN A 29 14.51 -3.50 34.87
CA ASN A 29 15.96 -3.28 34.74
C ASN A 29 16.78 -4.39 35.37
N THR A 30 17.78 -4.89 34.63
CA THR A 30 19.00 -5.44 35.19
C THR A 30 20.17 -5.00 34.31
N GLU A 31 20.97 -4.12 34.87
CA GLU A 31 22.30 -3.75 34.39
C GLU A 31 23.25 -4.92 34.59
N VAL A 32 24.06 -5.24 33.58
CA VAL A 32 25.27 -6.08 33.71
C VAL A 32 26.44 -5.39 33.03
N PRO A 33 27.62 -5.29 33.65
CA PRO A 33 28.68 -4.42 33.19
C PRO A 33 29.56 -5.06 32.12
N PHE A 34 30.11 -4.16 31.31
CA PHE A 34 31.05 -4.37 30.23
C PHE A 34 32.43 -4.74 30.79
N THR A 35 33.01 -5.87 30.40
CA THR A 35 34.44 -6.15 30.54
C THR A 35 35.05 -6.40 29.17
N THR A 36 36.01 -5.55 28.85
CA THR A 36 36.95 -5.68 27.71
C THR A 36 37.98 -6.77 27.99
N GLU A 37 38.19 -7.69 27.07
CA GLU A 37 39.43 -8.46 26.97
C GLU A 37 39.91 -8.51 25.52
N ASP A 38 41.17 -8.01 25.36
CA ASP A 38 42.05 -8.13 24.21
C ASP A 38 42.44 -9.59 23.95
N THR A 39 42.46 -10.05 22.71
CA THR A 39 43.42 -11.10 22.28
C THR A 39 43.70 -11.06 20.77
N GLN A 40 44.89 -10.62 20.49
CA GLN A 40 45.92 -11.05 19.52
C GLN A 40 45.60 -11.75 18.22
N GLU A 41 46.20 -11.16 17.17
CA GLU A 41 46.50 -11.63 15.84
C GLU A 41 47.04 -13.08 15.76
N SER A 42 46.58 -13.80 14.73
CA SER A 42 47.35 -14.87 14.10
C SER A 42 47.15 -14.86 12.60
N SER A 43 48.16 -14.47 11.90
CA SER A 43 48.32 -14.50 10.44
C SER A 43 48.29 -15.93 9.88
N ARG A 44 47.48 -16.19 8.85
CA ARG A 44 47.75 -17.25 7.87
C ARG A 44 47.40 -16.75 6.45
N ALA A 45 48.43 -16.73 5.62
CA ALA A 45 48.31 -16.54 4.18
C ALA A 45 47.70 -17.78 3.50
N GLY A 46 46.92 -17.59 2.48
CA GLY A 46 46.52 -18.67 1.57
C GLY A 46 45.37 -18.27 0.67
N ASP A 47 45.70 -18.07 -0.61
CA ASP A 47 44.92 -18.20 -1.82
C ASP A 47 43.90 -17.10 -2.18
N GLU A 48 44.37 -16.23 -3.06
CA GLU A 48 43.53 -15.30 -3.86
C GLU A 48 42.64 -16.09 -4.80
N VAL A 49 41.31 -16.02 -4.56
CA VAL A 49 40.26 -16.32 -5.53
C VAL A 49 39.96 -15.01 -6.27
N PRO A 50 39.89 -15.00 -7.63
CA PRO A 50 39.62 -13.76 -8.38
C PRO A 50 38.28 -13.20 -7.94
N GLY A 51 38.30 -11.97 -7.41
CA GLY A 51 37.12 -11.25 -6.94
C GLY A 51 36.13 -11.02 -8.07
N ASN A 52 34.92 -11.49 -7.87
CA ASN A 52 33.75 -10.88 -8.48
C ASN A 52 33.72 -9.43 -7.98
N GLU A 53 34.07 -8.48 -8.82
CA GLU A 53 33.75 -7.08 -8.60
C GLU A 53 32.21 -6.99 -8.55
N LYS A 54 31.67 -6.99 -7.32
CA LYS A 54 30.35 -6.43 -7.09
C LYS A 54 30.49 -4.95 -7.44
N ILE A 55 29.97 -4.58 -8.60
CA ILE A 55 29.61 -3.21 -8.88
C ILE A 55 28.50 -2.94 -7.87
N ASP A 56 28.83 -2.31 -6.75
CA ASP A 56 27.83 -1.68 -5.89
C ASP A 56 27.15 -0.60 -6.73
N ALA A 57 26.03 -0.95 -7.33
CA ALA A 57 25.15 0.04 -7.94
C ALA A 57 24.79 1.02 -6.84
N VAL A 58 25.31 2.23 -6.94
CA VAL A 58 24.93 3.32 -6.04
C VAL A 58 23.44 3.56 -6.33
N LEU A 59 22.58 3.12 -5.42
CA LEU A 59 21.15 3.40 -5.50
C LEU A 59 20.98 4.92 -5.63
N GLN A 60 20.29 5.33 -6.67
CA GLN A 60 20.02 6.76 -6.88
C GLN A 60 19.04 7.19 -5.80
N ASN A 61 19.41 8.17 -4.98
CA ASN A 61 18.52 8.79 -3.98
C ASN A 61 17.59 9.81 -4.65
N GLN A 62 17.07 9.47 -5.82
CA GLN A 62 16.20 10.35 -6.61
C GLN A 62 14.93 9.61 -7.02
N LEU A 63 13.82 10.31 -6.99
CA LEU A 63 12.53 9.81 -7.39
C LEU A 63 12.01 10.60 -8.59
N THR A 64 11.63 9.92 -9.66
CA THR A 64 10.95 10.52 -10.81
C THR A 64 9.48 10.12 -10.79
N TYR A 65 8.58 11.07 -10.52
CA TYR A 65 7.16 10.78 -10.36
C TYR A 65 6.23 11.86 -10.94
N SER A 66 4.97 11.50 -11.09
CA SER A 66 3.87 12.39 -11.48
C SER A 66 2.58 11.98 -10.75
N ASN A 67 1.71 12.96 -10.44
CA ASN A 67 0.33 12.72 -10.01
C ASN A 67 -0.67 12.73 -11.18
N LEU A 68 -0.17 12.75 -12.40
CA LEU A 68 -0.97 12.76 -13.64
C LEU A 68 -1.96 13.93 -13.73
N ASP A 69 -1.62 15.10 -13.22
CA ASP A 69 -2.45 16.32 -13.35
C ASP A 69 -2.14 17.13 -14.64
N SER A 70 -1.52 16.47 -15.62
CA SER A 70 -1.33 17.01 -16.98
C SER A 70 -1.77 16.03 -18.03
N GLU A 71 -2.19 16.53 -19.19
CA GLU A 71 -2.54 15.70 -20.34
C GLU A 71 -1.33 14.88 -20.84
N LEU A 72 -0.11 15.47 -20.76
CA LEU A 72 1.11 14.81 -21.21
C LEU A 72 1.42 13.56 -20.39
N SER A 73 1.50 13.69 -19.07
CA SER A 73 1.79 12.55 -18.18
C SER A 73 0.66 11.52 -18.17
N MET A 74 -0.60 11.96 -18.24
CA MET A 74 -1.77 11.08 -18.33
C MET A 74 -1.71 10.21 -19.59
N ASN A 75 -1.41 10.80 -20.75
CA ASN A 75 -1.27 10.07 -22.00
C ASN A 75 -0.06 9.15 -22.00
N GLU A 76 1.08 9.60 -21.47
CA GLU A 76 2.28 8.77 -21.34
C GLU A 76 1.99 7.50 -20.51
N VAL A 77 1.40 7.66 -19.32
CA VAL A 77 1.07 6.52 -18.47
C VAL A 77 0.01 5.63 -19.11
N ARG A 78 -1.00 6.21 -19.75
CA ARG A 78 -2.01 5.45 -20.51
C ARG A 78 -1.36 4.57 -21.58
N ASP A 79 -0.45 5.11 -22.36
CA ASP A 79 0.24 4.37 -23.41
C ASP A 79 1.11 3.25 -22.84
N ILE A 80 1.80 3.48 -21.70
CA ILE A 80 2.58 2.45 -20.99
C ILE A 80 1.68 1.30 -20.53
N LEU A 81 0.55 1.62 -19.86
CA LEU A 81 -0.39 0.61 -19.35
C LEU A 81 -0.99 -0.22 -20.50
N LEU A 82 -1.40 0.41 -21.61
CA LEU A 82 -1.91 -0.30 -22.78
C LEU A 82 -0.84 -1.15 -23.46
N LYS A 83 0.38 -0.63 -23.61
CA LYS A 83 1.50 -1.36 -24.22
C LYS A 83 1.91 -2.59 -23.41
N SER A 84 1.73 -2.56 -22.08
CA SER A 84 1.97 -3.72 -21.23
C SER A 84 0.93 -4.84 -21.37
N GLY A 85 -0.19 -4.56 -22.05
CA GLY A 85 -1.25 -5.54 -22.29
C GLY A 85 -2.41 -5.45 -21.30
N ILE A 86 -2.45 -4.45 -20.41
CA ILE A 86 -3.62 -4.19 -19.58
C ILE A 86 -4.79 -3.79 -20.48
N PRO A 87 -5.96 -4.42 -20.34
CA PRO A 87 -7.13 -4.11 -21.16
C PRO A 87 -7.57 -2.65 -21.07
N THR A 88 -8.00 -2.09 -22.18
CA THR A 88 -8.36 -0.67 -22.31
C THR A 88 -9.44 -0.24 -21.31
N ASN A 89 -10.42 -1.10 -21.03
CA ASN A 89 -11.49 -0.81 -20.05
C ASN A 89 -10.92 -0.59 -18.65
N HIS A 90 -9.95 -1.38 -18.19
CA HIS A 90 -9.32 -1.22 -16.87
C HIS A 90 -8.45 0.02 -16.80
N VAL A 91 -7.69 0.28 -17.87
CA VAL A 91 -6.90 1.52 -17.99
C VAL A 91 -7.80 2.75 -17.94
N ASP A 92 -8.85 2.77 -18.75
CA ASP A 92 -9.79 3.91 -18.81
C ASP A 92 -10.53 4.09 -17.48
N THR A 93 -10.93 3.01 -16.81
CA THR A 93 -11.53 3.04 -15.46
C THR A 93 -10.63 3.73 -14.46
N VAL A 94 -9.38 3.26 -14.33
CA VAL A 94 -8.43 3.83 -13.36
C VAL A 94 -8.07 5.27 -13.70
N LEU A 95 -7.85 5.61 -14.96
CA LEU A 95 -7.56 7.00 -15.35
C LEU A 95 -8.76 7.95 -15.18
N ASN A 96 -9.98 7.44 -15.24
CA ASN A 96 -11.16 8.20 -14.84
C ASN A 96 -11.18 8.48 -13.33
N TRP A 97 -10.80 7.51 -12.49
CA TRP A 97 -10.63 7.73 -11.04
C TRP A 97 -9.56 8.79 -10.75
N VAL A 98 -8.39 8.71 -11.43
CA VAL A 98 -7.34 9.74 -11.34
C VAL A 98 -7.90 11.11 -11.68
N THR A 99 -8.65 11.23 -12.77
CA THR A 99 -9.23 12.50 -13.24
C THR A 99 -10.22 13.06 -12.22
N ASP A 100 -11.11 12.22 -11.68
CA ASP A 100 -12.08 12.61 -10.66
C ASP A 100 -11.38 13.09 -9.37
N TYR A 101 -10.37 12.33 -8.91
CA TYR A 101 -9.57 12.69 -7.76
C TYR A 101 -8.83 14.01 -7.97
N ASN A 102 -8.09 14.16 -9.06
CA ASN A 102 -7.30 15.35 -9.35
C ASN A 102 -8.19 16.61 -9.43
N ASN A 103 -9.34 16.52 -10.10
CA ASN A 103 -10.30 17.62 -10.14
C ASN A 103 -10.83 18.00 -8.76
N SER A 104 -11.00 17.03 -7.87
CA SER A 104 -11.53 17.24 -6.52
C SER A 104 -10.50 17.80 -5.56
N MET A 105 -9.22 17.43 -5.75
CA MET A 105 -8.13 17.71 -4.83
C MET A 105 -7.21 18.85 -5.27
N ARG A 106 -7.40 19.41 -6.46
CA ARG A 106 -6.56 20.48 -7.02
C ARG A 106 -6.41 21.70 -6.11
N GLU A 107 -7.42 22.00 -5.29
CA GLU A 107 -7.40 23.12 -4.35
C GLU A 107 -7.09 22.69 -2.91
N CYS A 108 -6.55 21.47 -2.70
CA CYS A 108 -6.18 21.00 -1.38
C CYS A 108 -5.01 21.82 -0.83
N PRO A 109 -5.10 22.37 0.39
CA PRO A 109 -4.05 23.24 0.92
C PRO A 109 -2.80 22.50 1.43
N SER A 110 -2.85 21.17 1.55
CA SER A 110 -1.74 20.39 2.11
C SER A 110 -0.68 20.01 1.08
N PHE A 111 -1.02 19.99 -0.21
CA PHE A 111 -0.09 19.65 -1.30
C PHE A 111 -0.53 20.27 -2.62
N SER A 112 0.37 20.24 -3.60
CA SER A 112 0.07 20.55 -4.99
C SER A 112 0.24 19.29 -5.84
N LEU A 113 -0.73 19.02 -6.71
CA LEU A 113 -0.61 17.93 -7.68
C LEU A 113 0.51 18.21 -8.68
N ILE A 114 1.34 17.22 -8.93
CA ILE A 114 2.41 17.28 -9.94
C ILE A 114 1.87 16.77 -11.28
N GLY A 115 1.85 17.67 -12.26
CA GLY A 115 1.34 17.38 -13.60
C GLY A 115 2.29 16.45 -14.37
N ASP A 116 3.37 17.03 -14.90
CA ASP A 116 4.38 16.25 -15.64
C ASP A 116 5.32 15.49 -14.70
N PHE A 117 6.06 14.51 -15.22
CA PHE A 117 7.09 13.84 -14.44
C PHE A 117 8.18 14.82 -14.02
N ILE A 118 8.47 14.86 -12.74
CA ILE A 118 9.58 15.60 -12.13
C ILE A 118 10.50 14.65 -11.39
N THR A 119 11.75 15.04 -11.22
CA THR A 119 12.73 14.32 -10.39
C THR A 119 13.02 15.13 -9.13
N ILE A 120 12.98 14.47 -7.98
CA ILE A 120 13.33 15.02 -6.66
C ILE A 120 14.49 14.24 -6.06
N ASP A 121 15.23 14.87 -5.14
CA ASP A 121 16.37 14.26 -4.42
C ASP A 121 15.92 13.53 -3.14
N GLU A 122 14.79 12.84 -3.21
CA GLU A 122 14.15 12.11 -2.11
C GLU A 122 13.62 10.78 -2.63
N MET A 123 13.47 9.78 -1.76
CA MET A 123 12.94 8.45 -2.10
C MET A 123 11.56 8.20 -1.48
N ALA A 124 10.83 9.26 -1.17
CA ALA A 124 9.44 9.22 -0.73
C ALA A 124 8.78 10.56 -1.02
N VAL A 125 7.47 10.61 -1.16
CA VAL A 125 6.69 11.83 -1.35
C VAL A 125 5.79 12.05 -0.15
N ASP A 126 6.00 13.15 0.58
CA ASP A 126 5.14 13.56 1.68
C ASP A 126 4.04 14.50 1.20
N TYR A 127 2.81 14.01 1.16
CA TYR A 127 1.63 14.80 0.80
C TYR A 127 1.04 15.60 1.97
N GLY A 128 1.70 15.60 3.14
CA GLY A 128 1.27 16.38 4.30
C GLY A 128 0.15 15.73 5.10
N GLU A 129 -0.72 16.55 5.70
CA GLU A 129 -1.68 16.08 6.69
C GLU A 129 -2.96 15.53 6.09
N TYR A 130 -3.31 14.32 6.49
CA TYR A 130 -4.57 13.65 6.17
C TYR A 130 -5.82 14.47 6.44
N TYR A 131 -5.82 15.24 7.52
CA TYR A 131 -6.96 16.08 7.86
C TYR A 131 -7.32 17.10 6.80
N ALA A 132 -6.30 17.73 6.19
CA ALA A 132 -6.53 18.70 5.11
C ALA A 132 -7.09 18.00 3.87
N MET A 133 -6.54 16.84 3.50
CA MET A 133 -6.99 16.00 2.39
C MET A 133 -8.43 15.52 2.60
N SER A 134 -8.72 14.95 3.76
CA SER A 134 -10.06 14.50 4.14
C SER A 134 -11.09 15.63 4.14
N THR A 135 -10.70 16.83 4.64
CA THR A 135 -11.57 18.01 4.59
C THR A 135 -11.86 18.44 3.17
N GLN A 136 -10.86 18.43 2.29
CA GLN A 136 -11.03 18.76 0.87
C GLN A 136 -12.00 17.77 0.21
N TRP A 137 -11.78 16.47 0.39
CA TRP A 137 -12.58 15.43 -0.22
C TRP A 137 -14.04 15.46 0.25
N TYR A 138 -14.27 15.34 1.55
CA TYR A 138 -15.64 15.17 2.07
C TYR A 138 -16.41 16.46 2.22
N LYS A 139 -15.80 17.52 2.75
CA LYS A 139 -16.54 18.75 3.08
C LYS A 139 -16.57 19.74 1.93
N ARG A 140 -15.42 20.02 1.31
CA ARG A 140 -15.36 21.02 0.24
C ARG A 140 -15.96 20.50 -1.05
N ASN A 141 -15.78 19.23 -1.36
CA ASN A 141 -16.38 18.59 -2.54
C ASN A 141 -17.76 17.96 -2.24
N ASN A 142 -18.25 18.05 -1.00
CA ASN A 142 -19.57 17.54 -0.58
C ASN A 142 -19.77 16.06 -0.94
N ARG A 143 -18.76 15.22 -0.68
CA ARG A 143 -18.79 13.78 -0.95
C ARG A 143 -19.14 12.98 0.31
N ASN A 144 -19.94 11.95 0.12
CA ASN A 144 -20.33 11.00 1.16
C ASN A 144 -19.84 9.58 0.85
N TYR A 145 -18.72 9.45 0.15
CA TYR A 145 -18.03 8.22 -0.18
C TYR A 145 -16.53 8.43 -0.07
N HIS A 146 -15.81 7.35 0.20
CA HIS A 146 -14.34 7.32 0.11
C HIS A 146 -13.91 7.30 -1.36
N ASP A 147 -12.73 7.83 -1.65
CA ASP A 147 -12.05 7.45 -2.87
C ASP A 147 -11.42 6.05 -2.70
N VAL A 148 -11.01 5.42 -3.79
CA VAL A 148 -10.45 4.08 -3.76
C VAL A 148 -9.13 4.00 -3.01
N VAL A 149 -8.82 2.82 -2.47
CA VAL A 149 -7.55 2.51 -1.80
C VAL A 149 -6.57 1.80 -2.74
N CYS A 150 -5.32 1.68 -2.29
CA CYS A 150 -4.21 1.04 -3.00
C CYS A 150 -4.59 -0.32 -3.61
N ARG A 151 -5.18 -1.20 -2.81
CA ARG A 151 -5.56 -2.57 -3.21
C ARG A 151 -6.62 -2.59 -4.31
N ILE A 152 -7.60 -1.68 -4.27
CA ILE A 152 -8.64 -1.56 -5.29
C ILE A 152 -8.04 -1.11 -6.62
N VAL A 153 -7.15 -0.10 -6.59
CA VAL A 153 -6.45 0.38 -7.79
C VAL A 153 -5.59 -0.74 -8.40
N ALA A 154 -4.80 -1.40 -7.56
CA ALA A 154 -3.93 -2.47 -8.00
C ALA A 154 -4.72 -3.67 -8.55
N TYR A 155 -5.82 -4.06 -7.91
CA TYR A 155 -6.68 -5.14 -8.39
C TYR A 155 -7.33 -4.79 -9.72
N GLU A 156 -7.88 -3.58 -9.89
CA GLU A 156 -8.49 -3.15 -11.17
C GLU A 156 -7.54 -3.33 -12.35
N LEU A 157 -6.26 -2.99 -12.18
CA LEU A 157 -5.27 -3.13 -13.25
C LEU A 157 -4.75 -4.56 -13.45
N ASN A 158 -4.85 -5.43 -12.43
CA ASN A 158 -4.29 -6.78 -12.46
C ASN A 158 -5.33 -7.89 -12.56
N GLN A 159 -6.63 -7.61 -12.48
CA GLN A 159 -7.68 -8.62 -12.34
C GLN A 159 -7.66 -9.70 -13.43
N ASP A 160 -7.35 -9.35 -14.67
CA ASP A 160 -7.25 -10.33 -15.77
C ASP A 160 -5.99 -11.23 -15.68
N ASN A 161 -5.01 -10.84 -14.87
CA ASN A 161 -3.83 -11.63 -14.59
C ASN A 161 -3.94 -12.51 -13.35
N ILE A 162 -4.97 -12.31 -12.54
CA ILE A 162 -5.23 -13.03 -11.31
C ILE A 162 -6.33 -14.05 -11.55
N SER A 163 -6.17 -15.24 -11.02
CA SER A 163 -7.24 -16.24 -10.96
C SER A 163 -7.42 -16.70 -9.52
N VAL A 164 -8.66 -16.76 -9.06
CA VAL A 164 -9.04 -17.21 -7.73
C VAL A 164 -10.02 -18.37 -7.88
N GLY A 165 -9.64 -19.57 -7.42
CA GLY A 165 -10.45 -20.78 -7.58
C GLY A 165 -11.43 -21.00 -6.42
N ASN A 166 -10.95 -20.92 -5.19
CA ASN A 166 -11.74 -21.12 -3.98
C ASN A 166 -12.08 -19.80 -3.31
N ILE A 167 -13.18 -19.19 -3.75
CA ILE A 167 -13.65 -17.88 -3.25
C ILE A 167 -14.22 -18.04 -1.84
N ILE A 168 -13.82 -17.15 -0.91
CA ILE A 168 -14.43 -17.07 0.42
C ILE A 168 -15.84 -16.50 0.33
N LYS A 169 -16.66 -16.85 1.30
CA LYS A 169 -18.04 -16.35 1.35
C LYS A 169 -18.08 -14.94 1.90
N GLU A 170 -19.05 -14.15 1.42
CA GLU A 170 -19.23 -12.75 1.81
C GLU A 170 -19.30 -12.55 3.34
N GLU A 171 -19.95 -13.46 4.07
CA GLU A 171 -20.02 -13.40 5.52
C GLU A 171 -18.65 -13.52 6.24
N ASN A 172 -17.61 -13.95 5.52
CA ASN A 172 -16.25 -14.14 6.03
C ASN A 172 -15.28 -13.07 5.51
N PHE A 173 -15.77 -12.02 4.84
CA PHE A 173 -14.94 -10.89 4.46
C PHE A 173 -14.52 -10.12 5.71
N ASP A 174 -13.25 -9.78 5.82
CA ASP A 174 -12.72 -8.99 6.94
C ASP A 174 -12.97 -7.47 6.71
N CYS A 175 -14.24 -7.10 6.54
CA CYS A 175 -14.66 -5.72 6.28
C CYS A 175 -15.91 -5.28 7.06
N TRP A 176 -16.47 -6.14 7.91
CA TRP A 176 -17.77 -5.86 8.54
C TRP A 176 -17.67 -5.24 9.95
N ASP A 177 -16.53 -5.33 10.61
CA ASP A 177 -16.33 -4.80 11.97
C ASP A 177 -15.38 -3.61 11.94
N GLU A 178 -15.91 -2.40 12.15
CA GLU A 178 -15.15 -1.15 12.16
C GLU A 178 -14.00 -1.10 13.16
N ASN A 179 -14.04 -1.89 14.22
CA ASN A 179 -13.04 -1.88 15.29
C ASN A 179 -11.92 -2.89 15.04
N THR A 180 -12.18 -3.94 14.28
CA THR A 180 -11.24 -5.06 14.11
C THR A 180 -10.95 -5.43 12.67
N ALA A 181 -11.83 -5.10 11.71
CA ALA A 181 -11.65 -5.48 10.33
C ALA A 181 -10.52 -4.69 9.65
N TRP A 182 -9.60 -5.42 9.02
CA TRP A 182 -8.50 -4.80 8.27
C TRP A 182 -8.98 -4.13 6.97
N LEU A 183 -9.92 -4.76 6.28
CA LEU A 183 -10.47 -4.28 5.00
C LEU A 183 -11.76 -3.44 5.19
N TYR A 184 -11.91 -2.80 6.36
CA TYR A 184 -13.12 -2.04 6.66
C TYR A 184 -13.35 -0.89 5.69
N THR A 185 -12.32 -0.11 5.38
CA THR A 185 -12.41 0.98 4.40
C THR A 185 -12.70 0.46 3.00
N ASP A 186 -12.15 -0.70 2.62
CA ASP A 186 -12.43 -1.36 1.35
C ASP A 186 -13.92 -1.77 1.26
N GLY A 187 -14.48 -2.26 2.36
CA GLY A 187 -15.90 -2.54 2.49
C GLY A 187 -16.77 -1.30 2.32
N ASP A 188 -16.40 -0.20 2.95
CA ASP A 188 -17.10 1.09 2.77
C ASP A 188 -17.07 1.59 1.32
N ILE A 189 -15.95 1.41 0.63
CA ILE A 189 -15.79 1.80 -0.77
C ILE A 189 -16.66 0.95 -1.70
N LEU A 190 -16.70 -0.37 -1.47
CA LEU A 190 -17.37 -1.31 -2.37
C LEU A 190 -18.85 -1.49 -2.06
N PHE A 191 -19.25 -1.42 -0.79
CA PHE A 191 -20.62 -1.70 -0.36
C PHE A 191 -21.34 -0.48 0.21
N GLY A 192 -20.60 0.56 0.61
CA GLY A 192 -21.11 1.65 1.42
C GLY A 192 -21.41 1.20 2.86
N ARG A 193 -21.94 2.13 3.64
CA ARG A 193 -22.28 1.86 5.03
C ARG A 193 -23.46 2.75 5.46
N GLU A 194 -24.42 2.15 6.13
CA GLU A 194 -25.52 2.90 6.77
C GLU A 194 -25.01 3.73 7.95
N ALA A 195 -25.67 4.86 8.20
CA ALA A 195 -25.42 5.64 9.41
C ALA A 195 -25.92 4.88 10.65
N VAL A 196 -25.03 4.67 11.61
CA VAL A 196 -25.42 4.16 12.93
C VAL A 196 -25.66 5.34 13.88
N GLU A 197 -26.72 5.25 14.69
CA GLU A 197 -27.12 6.33 15.59
C GLU A 197 -25.97 6.67 16.57
N GLY A 198 -25.47 7.88 16.48
CA GLY A 198 -24.52 8.51 17.39
C GLY A 198 -23.07 8.65 16.92
N GLU A 199 -22.52 7.78 16.08
CA GLU A 199 -21.07 7.79 15.81
C GLU A 199 -20.68 7.66 14.34
N HIS A 200 -21.44 6.99 13.50
CA HIS A 200 -21.04 6.69 12.13
C HIS A 200 -21.78 7.52 11.10
N LYS A 201 -21.05 7.95 10.06
CA LYS A 201 -21.63 8.57 8.90
C LYS A 201 -22.10 7.48 7.94
N ALA A 202 -23.19 7.75 7.23
CA ALA A 202 -23.52 6.97 6.05
C ALA A 202 -22.49 7.25 4.95
N TYR A 203 -22.01 6.18 4.33
CA TYR A 203 -21.22 6.25 3.10
C TYR A 203 -21.98 5.50 2.00
N VAL A 204 -22.02 6.08 0.81
CA VAL A 204 -22.46 5.35 -0.38
C VAL A 204 -21.25 4.65 -1.00
N PRO A 205 -21.45 3.54 -1.75
CA PRO A 205 -20.37 2.93 -2.51
C PRO A 205 -19.71 3.96 -3.44
N PHE A 206 -18.43 3.78 -3.73
CA PHE A 206 -17.73 4.65 -4.68
C PHE A 206 -18.39 4.56 -6.06
N PRO A 207 -18.87 5.68 -6.63
CA PRO A 207 -19.80 5.66 -7.76
C PRO A 207 -19.18 5.28 -9.10
N LEU A 208 -17.85 5.22 -9.19
CA LEU A 208 -17.13 4.90 -10.43
C LEU A 208 -16.56 3.46 -10.45
N ILE A 209 -16.91 2.61 -9.49
CA ILE A 209 -16.64 1.17 -9.51
C ILE A 209 -17.89 0.44 -10.02
N ASP A 210 -17.72 -0.41 -11.04
CA ASP A 210 -18.77 -1.29 -11.57
C ASP A 210 -18.28 -2.76 -11.52
N TRP A 211 -17.94 -3.22 -10.30
CA TRP A 211 -17.52 -4.60 -10.09
C TRP A 211 -18.73 -5.51 -9.83
N SER A 212 -18.74 -6.65 -10.51
CA SER A 212 -19.68 -7.72 -10.20
C SER A 212 -19.45 -8.26 -8.78
N LYS A 213 -20.43 -8.97 -8.23
CA LYS A 213 -20.27 -9.62 -6.93
C LYS A 213 -19.16 -10.67 -6.94
N ASP A 214 -18.93 -11.32 -8.07
CA ASP A 214 -17.84 -12.30 -8.21
C ASP A 214 -16.49 -11.60 -8.13
N MET A 215 -16.30 -10.47 -8.82
CA MET A 215 -15.08 -9.67 -8.73
C MET A 215 -14.82 -9.14 -7.30
N GLN A 216 -15.87 -8.69 -6.61
CA GLN A 216 -15.76 -8.28 -5.22
C GLN A 216 -15.32 -9.45 -4.32
N ALA A 217 -15.88 -10.63 -4.53
CA ALA A 217 -15.52 -11.83 -3.76
C ALA A 217 -14.09 -12.31 -4.06
N GLU A 218 -13.64 -12.27 -5.31
CA GLU A 218 -12.25 -12.54 -5.69
C GLU A 218 -11.29 -11.57 -5.02
N TYR A 219 -11.61 -10.26 -5.05
CA TYR A 219 -10.86 -9.22 -4.38
C TYR A 219 -10.68 -9.49 -2.87
N PHE A 220 -11.77 -9.74 -2.16
CA PHE A 220 -11.70 -10.03 -0.72
C PHE A 220 -10.99 -11.34 -0.43
N THR A 221 -11.07 -12.33 -1.31
CA THR A 221 -10.33 -13.58 -1.17
C THR A 221 -8.83 -13.36 -1.30
N LEU A 222 -8.40 -12.55 -2.27
CA LEU A 222 -7.00 -12.22 -2.51
C LEU A 222 -6.36 -11.48 -1.33
N PHE A 223 -7.05 -10.47 -0.78
CA PHE A 223 -6.51 -9.57 0.24
C PHE A 223 -6.96 -9.87 1.68
N ASN A 224 -7.78 -10.91 1.89
CA ASN A 224 -8.24 -11.23 3.24
C ASN A 224 -7.06 -11.54 4.16
N PRO A 225 -7.02 -10.97 5.38
CA PRO A 225 -5.95 -11.20 6.33
C PRO A 225 -5.74 -12.68 6.66
N ILE A 226 -4.52 -13.02 7.02
CA ILE A 226 -4.14 -14.35 7.49
C ILE A 226 -3.94 -14.28 8.99
N TYR A 227 -4.77 -15.01 9.75
CA TYR A 227 -4.70 -15.03 11.20
C TYR A 227 -3.58 -15.95 11.68
N ILE A 228 -2.80 -15.46 12.65
CA ILE A 228 -1.62 -16.10 13.21
C ILE A 228 -1.67 -16.06 14.74
N THR A 229 -0.93 -16.93 15.40
CA THR A 229 -0.88 -17.01 16.87
C THR A 229 0.40 -16.47 17.48
N GLU A 230 1.44 -16.27 16.66
CA GLU A 230 2.78 -15.88 17.10
C GLU A 230 3.40 -14.86 16.14
N GLN A 231 4.47 -14.21 16.60
CA GLN A 231 5.26 -13.33 15.76
C GLN A 231 5.97 -14.15 14.68
N CYS A 232 5.83 -13.73 13.43
CA CYS A 232 6.45 -14.39 12.27
C CYS A 232 7.75 -13.71 11.85
N SER A 233 8.70 -14.51 11.39
CA SER A 233 9.79 -14.05 10.54
C SER A 233 9.30 -13.78 9.12
N GLU A 234 10.11 -13.10 8.30
CA GLU A 234 9.82 -12.87 6.87
C GLU A 234 9.53 -14.19 6.12
N GLN A 235 10.32 -15.24 6.41
CA GLN A 235 10.15 -16.56 5.78
C GLN A 235 8.82 -17.22 6.19
N GLU A 236 8.43 -17.13 7.45
CA GLU A 236 7.15 -17.67 7.94
C GLU A 236 5.96 -16.88 7.38
N MET A 237 6.08 -15.54 7.28
CA MET A 237 5.07 -14.72 6.60
C MET A 237 4.88 -15.13 5.14
N PHE A 238 6.00 -15.28 4.41
CA PHE A 238 5.95 -15.72 3.02
C PHE A 238 5.28 -17.09 2.88
N GLN A 239 5.66 -18.05 3.72
CA GLN A 239 5.08 -19.39 3.72
C GLN A 239 3.57 -19.35 4.04
N ALA A 240 3.15 -18.57 5.03
CA ALA A 240 1.74 -18.44 5.40
C ALA A 240 0.90 -17.84 4.24
N ILE A 241 1.43 -16.86 3.51
CA ILE A 241 0.77 -16.29 2.34
C ILE A 241 0.68 -17.32 1.21
N GLN A 242 1.76 -18.05 0.94
CA GLN A 242 1.79 -19.11 -0.08
C GLN A 242 0.78 -20.22 0.23
N GLU A 243 0.74 -20.70 1.48
CA GLU A 243 -0.22 -21.71 1.93
C GLU A 243 -1.66 -21.21 1.74
N LYS A 244 -1.95 -19.98 2.19
CA LYS A 244 -3.27 -19.38 2.03
C LYS A 244 -3.68 -19.22 0.57
N TRP A 245 -2.80 -18.73 -0.28
CA TRP A 245 -3.07 -18.57 -1.70
C TRP A 245 -3.22 -19.91 -2.42
N ASN A 246 -2.47 -20.93 -2.02
CA ASN A 246 -2.64 -22.29 -2.53
C ASN A 246 -4.01 -22.88 -2.13
N GLU A 247 -4.47 -22.68 -0.88
CA GLU A 247 -5.81 -23.07 -0.43
C GLU A 247 -6.92 -22.40 -1.23
N GLN A 248 -6.72 -21.13 -1.61
CA GLN A 248 -7.67 -20.34 -2.40
C GLN A 248 -7.50 -20.55 -3.91
N GLU A 249 -6.57 -21.41 -4.34
CA GLU A 249 -6.21 -21.61 -5.75
C GLU A 249 -5.94 -20.29 -6.48
N ILE A 250 -5.22 -19.37 -5.79
CA ILE A 250 -4.81 -18.10 -6.38
C ILE A 250 -3.58 -18.35 -7.24
N SER A 251 -3.63 -17.83 -8.46
CA SER A 251 -2.52 -17.90 -9.40
C SER A 251 -2.42 -16.63 -10.25
N PHE A 252 -1.22 -16.38 -10.77
CA PHE A 252 -0.89 -15.20 -11.56
C PHE A 252 -0.38 -15.62 -12.94
N LYS A 253 -0.88 -14.96 -13.98
CA LYS A 253 -0.37 -15.14 -15.35
C LYS A 253 0.96 -14.39 -15.52
N GLU A 254 1.86 -14.95 -16.32
CA GLU A 254 3.05 -14.23 -16.75
C GLU A 254 2.67 -13.06 -17.67
N SER A 255 3.18 -11.88 -17.37
CA SER A 255 2.96 -10.66 -18.14
C SER A 255 4.06 -9.64 -17.88
N THR A 256 4.11 -8.54 -18.64
CA THR A 256 5.02 -7.41 -18.42
C THR A 256 4.52 -6.45 -17.33
N PHE A 257 3.42 -6.77 -16.68
CA PHE A 257 2.94 -6.08 -15.48
C PHE A 257 2.59 -7.08 -14.39
N SER A 258 2.64 -6.66 -13.17
CA SER A 258 2.47 -7.53 -12.00
C SER A 258 1.85 -6.78 -10.82
N LEU A 259 1.14 -7.52 -10.00
CA LEU A 259 0.68 -7.07 -8.70
C LEU A 259 1.87 -7.01 -7.72
N ILE A 260 2.11 -5.85 -7.15
CA ILE A 260 2.98 -5.69 -5.99
C ILE A 260 2.13 -5.63 -4.74
N THR A 261 2.54 -6.37 -3.71
CA THR A 261 1.90 -6.31 -2.39
C THR A 261 2.95 -6.17 -1.30
N PHE A 262 2.72 -5.22 -0.39
CA PHE A 262 3.52 -5.01 0.81
C PHE A 262 2.75 -5.60 2.00
N TRP A 263 3.28 -6.67 2.56
CA TRP A 263 2.65 -7.38 3.66
C TRP A 263 3.34 -7.06 4.97
N THR A 264 2.55 -6.80 6.01
CA THR A 264 3.04 -6.57 7.37
C THR A 264 2.30 -7.46 8.36
N GLN A 265 2.96 -7.76 9.46
CA GLN A 265 2.28 -8.34 10.61
C GLN A 265 1.71 -7.22 11.47
N SER A 266 0.40 -7.28 11.73
CA SER A 266 -0.32 -6.39 12.64
C SER A 266 -1.06 -7.22 13.68
N GLY A 267 -0.54 -7.25 14.90
CA GLY A 267 -1.10 -8.06 15.99
C GLY A 267 -1.14 -9.54 15.64
N ASP A 268 -2.34 -10.10 15.61
CA ASP A 268 -2.65 -11.51 15.37
C ASP A 268 -2.86 -11.86 13.89
N ARG A 269 -2.43 -11.01 12.96
CA ARG A 269 -2.67 -11.21 11.53
C ARG A 269 -1.56 -10.70 10.64
N ILE A 270 -1.42 -11.30 9.48
CA ILE A 270 -0.61 -10.83 8.35
C ILE A 270 -1.56 -10.17 7.34
N CYS A 271 -1.26 -8.94 6.96
CA CYS A 271 -2.13 -8.10 6.14
C CYS A 271 -1.38 -7.49 4.96
N ALA A 272 -2.04 -7.40 3.80
CA ALA A 272 -1.56 -6.59 2.68
C ALA A 272 -1.77 -5.11 3.02
N SER A 273 -0.76 -4.47 3.61
CA SER A 273 -0.80 -3.07 4.04
C SER A 273 -0.80 -2.11 2.87
N HIS A 274 -0.17 -2.50 1.75
CA HIS A 274 -0.16 -1.71 0.52
C HIS A 274 -0.18 -2.62 -0.71
N ALA A 275 -0.68 -2.10 -1.82
CA ALA A 275 -0.63 -2.74 -3.12
C ALA A 275 -0.44 -1.72 -4.24
N ALA A 276 0.25 -2.14 -5.30
CA ALA A 276 0.56 -1.34 -6.48
C ALA A 276 0.60 -2.20 -7.74
N THR A 277 0.67 -1.57 -8.91
CA THR A 277 0.94 -2.26 -10.17
C THR A 277 2.32 -1.86 -10.67
N LEU A 278 3.20 -2.85 -10.87
CA LEU A 278 4.53 -2.68 -11.45
C LEU A 278 4.50 -3.06 -12.92
N ILE A 279 4.97 -2.19 -13.77
CA ILE A 279 5.00 -2.37 -15.22
C ILE A 279 6.45 -2.33 -15.69
N GLU A 280 6.88 -3.34 -16.45
CA GLU A 280 8.18 -3.32 -17.13
C GLU A 280 8.14 -2.35 -18.33
N ILE A 281 9.12 -1.44 -18.39
CA ILE A 281 9.30 -0.48 -19.47
C ILE A 281 10.71 -0.63 -20.08
N ASP A 282 10.96 -0.02 -21.24
CA ASP A 282 12.20 -0.23 -22.00
C ASP A 282 13.50 0.00 -21.17
N ASN A 283 13.48 0.88 -20.18
CA ASN A 283 14.66 1.22 -19.36
C ASN A 283 14.36 1.16 -17.85
N GLY A 284 13.65 0.14 -17.41
CA GLY A 284 13.33 -0.04 -15.98
C GLY A 284 11.86 -0.36 -15.73
N TYR A 285 11.26 0.35 -14.80
CA TYR A 285 9.92 0.05 -14.30
C TYR A 285 9.10 1.32 -14.11
N LEU A 286 7.79 1.20 -14.30
CA LEU A 286 6.80 2.15 -13.84
C LEU A 286 6.00 1.49 -12.70
N LEU A 287 5.96 2.10 -11.54
CA LEU A 287 5.05 1.74 -10.45
C LEU A 287 3.85 2.67 -10.49
N PHE A 288 2.65 2.12 -10.55
CA PHE A 288 1.41 2.87 -10.49
C PHE A 288 0.65 2.51 -9.20
N GLU A 289 0.35 3.51 -8.40
CA GLU A 289 -0.22 3.29 -7.07
C GLU A 289 -1.08 4.45 -6.55
N LYS A 290 -1.72 4.20 -5.41
CA LYS A 290 -2.38 5.16 -4.55
C LYS A 290 -2.23 4.69 -3.11
N THR A 291 -1.66 5.49 -2.23
CA THR A 291 -1.31 5.01 -0.87
C THR A 291 -2.55 4.78 -0.02
N ASN A 292 -3.49 5.71 -0.02
CA ASN A 292 -4.73 5.66 0.78
C ASN A 292 -5.83 6.51 0.12
N PRO A 293 -7.08 6.50 0.62
CA PRO A 293 -8.21 7.16 -0.06
C PRO A 293 -7.98 8.63 -0.34
N GLU A 294 -7.36 9.35 0.57
CA GLU A 294 -7.18 10.80 0.45
C GLU A 294 -5.88 11.21 -0.24
N SER A 295 -4.92 10.28 -0.42
CA SER A 295 -3.65 10.58 -1.10
C SER A 295 -3.79 10.58 -2.62
N PRO A 296 -2.94 11.34 -3.34
CA PRO A 296 -2.92 11.31 -4.79
C PRO A 296 -2.58 9.94 -5.38
N TYR A 297 -3.03 9.72 -6.61
CA TYR A 297 -2.46 8.68 -7.46
C TYR A 297 -1.04 9.09 -7.86
N VAL A 298 -0.18 8.09 -8.00
CA VAL A 298 1.23 8.31 -8.31
C VAL A 298 1.69 7.33 -9.37
N ALA A 299 2.34 7.84 -10.39
CA ALA A 299 3.14 7.05 -11.31
C ALA A 299 4.61 7.38 -11.09
N THR A 300 5.42 6.37 -10.76
CA THR A 300 6.84 6.54 -10.41
C THR A 300 7.71 5.67 -11.30
N LYS A 301 8.80 6.24 -11.83
CA LYS A 301 9.76 5.54 -12.68
C LYS A 301 10.97 5.11 -11.88
N PHE A 302 11.43 3.87 -12.10
CA PHE A 302 12.58 3.26 -11.44
C PHE A 302 13.50 2.58 -12.46
N SER A 303 14.79 2.48 -12.14
CA SER A 303 15.76 1.77 -12.98
C SER A 303 15.90 0.29 -12.57
N SER A 304 15.49 -0.07 -11.36
CA SER A 304 15.60 -1.43 -10.82
C SER A 304 14.50 -1.76 -9.81
N THR A 305 14.30 -3.06 -9.56
CA THR A 305 13.40 -3.54 -8.51
C THR A 305 13.91 -3.22 -7.10
N ASP A 306 15.22 -3.06 -6.91
CA ASP A 306 15.77 -2.65 -5.60
C ASP A 306 15.39 -1.21 -5.25
N GLU A 307 15.32 -0.32 -6.24
CA GLU A 307 14.78 1.03 -6.05
C GLU A 307 13.28 1.00 -5.73
N VAL A 308 12.51 0.12 -6.37
CA VAL A 308 11.07 -0.09 -6.05
C VAL A 308 10.91 -0.54 -4.60
N LYS A 309 11.70 -1.51 -4.14
CA LYS A 309 11.68 -1.97 -2.73
C LYS A 309 11.98 -0.83 -1.76
N GLN A 310 13.05 -0.08 -2.03
CA GLN A 310 13.46 1.03 -1.18
C GLN A 310 12.38 2.12 -1.12
N TYR A 311 11.80 2.46 -2.25
CA TYR A 311 10.69 3.42 -2.33
C TYR A 311 9.48 2.95 -1.52
N LEU A 312 9.01 1.74 -1.73
CA LEU A 312 7.86 1.17 -1.01
C LEU A 312 8.11 1.15 0.50
N TYR A 313 9.30 0.73 0.94
CA TYR A 313 9.67 0.78 2.35
C TYR A 313 9.63 2.21 2.90
N ASN A 314 10.19 3.18 2.18
CA ASN A 314 10.23 4.57 2.62
C ASN A 314 8.83 5.18 2.70
N MET A 315 7.96 4.92 1.71
CA MET A 315 6.57 5.38 1.72
C MET A 315 5.79 4.79 2.89
N MET A 316 5.90 3.49 3.13
CA MET A 316 5.25 2.83 4.26
C MET A 316 5.81 3.33 5.60
N ASN A 317 7.13 3.50 5.72
CA ASN A 317 7.74 4.04 6.93
C ASN A 317 7.30 5.48 7.23
N LEU A 318 7.16 6.30 6.19
CA LEU A 318 6.62 7.65 6.33
C LEU A 318 5.18 7.62 6.84
N ASP A 319 4.34 6.73 6.33
CA ASP A 319 2.95 6.59 6.75
C ASP A 319 2.84 6.11 8.21
N TYR A 320 3.57 5.07 8.60
CA TYR A 320 3.64 4.58 9.99
C TYR A 320 4.14 5.64 10.97
N SER A 321 5.19 6.39 10.58
CA SER A 321 5.80 7.42 11.44
C SER A 321 4.84 8.56 11.81
N ARG A 322 3.86 8.86 10.95
CA ARG A 322 2.81 9.85 11.23
C ARG A 322 1.95 9.50 12.44
N TYR A 323 1.87 8.22 12.75
CA TYR A 323 1.14 7.70 13.92
C TYR A 323 2.05 7.34 15.08
N ASN A 324 3.34 7.73 15.05
CA ASN A 324 4.38 7.35 16.01
C ASN A 324 4.54 5.82 16.11
N ASP A 325 4.37 5.13 15.00
CA ASP A 325 4.52 3.69 14.87
C ASP A 325 5.70 3.34 13.98
N GLN A 326 6.08 2.07 13.95
CA GLN A 326 7.19 1.54 13.15
C GLN A 326 6.71 0.31 12.38
N ILE A 327 7.23 0.14 11.18
CA ILE A 327 7.01 -1.08 10.42
C ILE A 327 7.68 -2.24 11.17
N GLY A 328 6.87 -3.25 11.52
CA GLY A 328 7.34 -4.52 12.07
C GLY A 328 7.98 -5.42 11.00
N THR A 329 7.84 -6.73 11.17
CA THR A 329 8.22 -7.68 10.12
C THR A 329 7.38 -7.43 8.87
N TYR A 330 8.03 -7.36 7.72
CA TYR A 330 7.35 -7.13 6.43
C TYR A 330 8.01 -7.94 5.32
N ILE A 331 7.25 -8.19 4.25
CA ILE A 331 7.75 -8.70 2.97
C ILE A 331 7.07 -7.97 1.82
N ILE A 332 7.75 -7.93 0.69
CA ILE A 332 7.20 -7.39 -0.56
C ILE A 332 7.13 -8.52 -1.58
N LEU A 333 5.96 -8.72 -2.17
CA LEU A 333 5.75 -9.70 -3.20
C LEU A 333 5.51 -9.04 -4.55
N GLN A 334 6.06 -9.65 -5.59
CA GLN A 334 5.68 -9.44 -6.98
C GLN A 334 4.90 -10.68 -7.43
N ASN A 335 3.59 -10.54 -7.59
CA ASN A 335 2.69 -11.67 -7.71
C ASN A 335 2.88 -12.64 -6.53
N ASP A 336 3.23 -13.89 -6.81
CA ASP A 336 3.46 -14.96 -5.83
C ASP A 336 4.94 -15.15 -5.42
N LYS A 337 5.83 -14.22 -5.79
CA LYS A 337 7.28 -14.31 -5.52
C LYS A 337 7.75 -13.15 -4.67
N LEU A 338 8.80 -13.37 -3.89
CA LEU A 338 9.50 -12.27 -3.22
C LEU A 338 10.11 -11.33 -4.27
N LEU A 339 9.83 -10.03 -4.12
CA LEU A 339 10.39 -8.98 -4.98
C LEU A 339 11.87 -8.83 -4.70
#